data_fb8b45f132c830c2ce6e1b7604d6f7b7
#
_entry.id   fb8b45f132c830c2ce6e1b7604d6f7b7
#
_cell.length_a   1.000
_cell.length_b   1.000
_cell.length_c   1.000
_cell.angle_alpha   90.00
_cell.angle_beta   90.00
_cell.angle_gamma   90.00
#
_symmetry.space_group_name_H-M   'P 1'
#
loop_
_entity.id
_entity.type
_entity.pdbx_description
1 polymer ?
#
loop_
_entity_poly.entity_id
_entity_poly.type
_entity_poly.pdbx_seq_one_letter_code
_entity_poly.pdbx_strand_id
1 'polypeptide(L)'
;MGAAFFYAGAMDVFTKTVSRPDQAGAEAAGLRWLAQALAAVVVDVTEVTSSSLSTRRVEQARPSAPAARAFGAALRTVHEAGAPAFGAPPAGWEGANFIGRVEQPCEPCESWGEFYAEQRVLPFVDGLPQGVQGIVRQACEAIKAADWDVKPARIHGDLWAGNVLFTADSAVMIDPAAHGGHPWTDLAMLELFGTPFYEEILRGYGAPKEYEKWVPMHQLHPLAVHAMTHGPAYYAPLEQAARSTLEALR
;
A
#
# COMPACT_ATOMS: atom_id res chain seq x y z
N MET A 1 24.94 -13.45 47.84
CA MET A 1 24.67 -13.82 46.46
C MET A 1 23.22 -13.47 46.15
N GLY A 2 22.95 -12.32 45.55
CA GLY A 2 21.61 -11.88 45.17
C GLY A 2 21.35 -12.31 43.75
N ALA A 3 20.34 -13.16 43.57
CA ALA A 3 19.87 -13.53 42.25
C ALA A 3 19.10 -12.34 41.67
N ALA A 4 19.64 -11.74 40.61
CA ALA A 4 18.92 -10.77 39.81
C ALA A 4 17.85 -11.53 38.97
N PHE A 5 16.60 -11.42 39.37
CA PHE A 5 15.47 -11.83 38.54
C PHE A 5 15.35 -10.81 37.41
N PHE A 6 15.76 -11.17 36.20
CA PHE A 6 15.34 -10.50 34.99
C PHE A 6 13.86 -10.80 34.79
N TYR A 7 12.99 -9.86 35.09
CA TYR A 7 11.63 -9.84 34.57
C TYR A 7 11.73 -9.62 33.07
N ALA A 8 11.61 -10.68 32.29
CA ALA A 8 11.23 -10.56 30.90
C ALA A 8 9.80 -10.00 30.89
N GLY A 9 9.67 -8.68 30.73
CA GLY A 9 8.37 -8.04 30.56
C GLY A 9 7.64 -8.75 29.42
N ALA A 10 6.39 -9.16 29.64
CA ALA A 10 5.55 -9.68 28.58
C ALA A 10 5.59 -8.66 27.43
N MET A 11 6.01 -9.09 26.24
CA MET A 11 5.99 -8.21 25.05
C MET A 11 4.56 -7.74 24.87
N ASP A 12 4.34 -6.42 24.81
CA ASP A 12 3.03 -5.86 24.55
C ASP A 12 2.72 -6.12 23.07
N VAL A 13 1.82 -7.06 22.80
CA VAL A 13 1.43 -7.52 21.47
C VAL A 13 0.00 -7.11 21.16
N PHE A 14 -0.23 -6.85 19.88
CA PHE A 14 -1.55 -6.69 19.30
C PHE A 14 -1.84 -7.90 18.43
N THR A 15 -2.98 -8.58 18.67
CA THR A 15 -3.41 -9.74 17.89
C THR A 15 -4.71 -9.43 17.18
N LYS A 16 -4.76 -9.66 15.87
CA LYS A 16 -5.98 -9.61 15.08
C LYS A 16 -6.34 -10.99 14.50
N THR A 17 -7.62 -11.25 14.38
CA THR A 17 -8.14 -12.43 13.69
C THR A 17 -8.48 -12.10 12.25
N VAL A 18 -8.27 -13.04 11.34
CA VAL A 18 -8.62 -12.92 9.92
C VAL A 18 -9.78 -13.83 9.58
N SER A 19 -10.54 -13.46 8.57
CA SER A 19 -11.76 -14.19 8.18
C SER A 19 -11.54 -15.16 7.01
N ARG A 20 -10.42 -15.06 6.32
CA ARG A 20 -10.07 -15.90 5.16
C ARG A 20 -8.78 -16.66 5.41
N PRO A 21 -8.68 -17.92 4.94
CA PRO A 21 -7.41 -18.64 4.88
C PRO A 21 -6.36 -17.78 4.17
N ASP A 22 -5.09 -17.98 4.51
CA ASP A 22 -3.91 -17.30 3.94
C ASP A 22 -3.78 -15.79 4.23
N GLN A 23 -4.85 -15.08 4.61
CA GLN A 23 -4.82 -13.64 4.85
C GLN A 23 -3.77 -13.24 5.91
N ALA A 24 -3.68 -13.95 7.03
CA ALA A 24 -2.66 -13.70 8.06
C ALA A 24 -1.25 -13.98 7.53
N GLY A 25 -1.10 -15.06 6.75
CA GLY A 25 0.17 -15.42 6.11
C GLY A 25 0.64 -14.39 5.09
N ALA A 26 -0.27 -13.94 4.21
CA ALA A 26 0.02 -12.92 3.20
C ALA A 26 0.49 -11.61 3.83
N GLU A 27 -0.23 -11.15 4.85
CA GLU A 27 0.12 -9.92 5.56
C GLU A 27 1.46 -10.04 6.31
N ALA A 28 1.67 -11.16 7.02
CA ALA A 28 2.94 -11.41 7.70
C ALA A 28 4.12 -11.50 6.72
N ALA A 29 3.92 -12.12 5.55
CA ALA A 29 4.91 -12.17 4.49
C ALA A 29 5.22 -10.75 3.97
N GLY A 30 4.19 -9.93 3.74
CA GLY A 30 4.31 -8.53 3.36
C GLY A 30 5.11 -7.72 4.38
N LEU A 31 4.74 -7.77 5.65
CA LEU A 31 5.45 -7.07 6.74
C LEU A 31 6.92 -7.47 6.80
N ARG A 32 7.20 -8.78 6.78
CA ARG A 32 8.59 -9.27 6.81
C ARG A 32 9.39 -8.84 5.60
N TRP A 33 8.77 -8.84 4.41
CA TRP A 33 9.42 -8.42 3.19
C TRP A 33 9.73 -6.93 3.19
N LEU A 34 8.80 -6.07 3.62
CA LEU A 34 9.04 -4.63 3.80
C LEU A 34 10.13 -4.37 4.85
N ALA A 35 10.10 -5.09 5.96
CA ALA A 35 11.08 -4.96 7.04
C ALA A 35 12.52 -5.35 6.63
N GLN A 36 12.70 -6.23 5.63
CA GLN A 36 14.02 -6.52 5.05
C GLN A 36 14.68 -5.29 4.43
N ALA A 37 13.89 -4.33 3.93
CA ALA A 37 14.41 -3.07 3.43
C ALA A 37 14.74 -2.09 4.57
N LEU A 38 13.80 -1.90 5.50
CA LEU A 38 13.98 -1.03 6.65
C LEU A 38 13.03 -1.41 7.79
N ALA A 39 13.49 -2.23 8.73
CA ALA A 39 12.69 -2.73 9.83
C ALA A 39 12.12 -1.63 10.74
N ALA A 40 12.82 -0.48 10.88
CA ALA A 40 12.43 0.59 11.79
C ALA A 40 11.06 1.24 11.49
N VAL A 41 10.53 1.08 10.27
CA VAL A 41 9.26 1.67 9.83
C VAL A 41 8.19 0.63 9.49
N VAL A 42 8.40 -0.61 9.92
CA VAL A 42 7.45 -1.71 9.71
C VAL A 42 7.19 -2.39 11.06
N VAL A 43 5.93 -2.69 11.35
CA VAL A 43 5.59 -3.37 12.60
C VAL A 43 6.20 -4.78 12.63
N ASP A 44 6.74 -5.16 13.79
CA ASP A 44 7.39 -6.45 14.01
C ASP A 44 6.34 -7.57 14.20
N VAL A 45 6.42 -8.61 13.36
CA VAL A 45 5.55 -9.80 13.44
C VAL A 45 6.06 -10.74 14.50
N THR A 46 5.27 -11.00 15.52
CA THR A 46 5.62 -11.89 16.64
C THR A 46 5.09 -13.30 16.48
N GLU A 47 3.88 -13.47 15.91
CA GLU A 47 3.26 -14.78 15.71
C GLU A 47 2.31 -14.75 14.51
N VAL A 48 2.22 -15.87 13.80
CA VAL A 48 1.27 -16.10 12.70
C VAL A 48 0.64 -17.47 12.86
N THR A 49 -0.68 -17.52 12.77
CA THR A 49 -1.45 -18.77 12.68
C THR A 49 -2.30 -18.76 11.41
N SER A 50 -3.03 -19.83 11.12
CA SER A 50 -3.97 -19.86 9.99
C SER A 50 -5.14 -18.85 10.12
N SER A 51 -5.39 -18.32 11.32
CA SER A 51 -6.56 -17.46 11.60
C SER A 51 -6.20 -16.17 12.32
N SER A 52 -4.94 -15.92 12.66
CA SER A 52 -4.52 -14.73 13.39
C SER A 52 -3.11 -14.28 13.06
N LEU A 53 -2.89 -12.99 13.23
CA LEU A 53 -1.58 -12.35 13.16
C LEU A 53 -1.36 -11.55 14.44
N SER A 54 -0.21 -11.77 15.08
CA SER A 54 0.24 -10.99 16.24
C SER A 54 1.46 -10.15 15.85
N THR A 55 1.41 -8.89 16.23
CA THR A 55 2.51 -7.94 16.01
C THR A 55 2.88 -7.26 17.32
N ARG A 56 4.10 -6.72 17.40
CA ARG A 56 4.50 -5.86 18.51
C ARG A 56 3.60 -4.62 18.52
N ARG A 57 3.08 -4.25 19.68
CA ARG A 57 2.32 -3.00 19.81
C ARG A 57 3.23 -1.79 19.58
N VAL A 58 2.81 -0.89 18.70
CA VAL A 58 3.52 0.35 18.41
C VAL A 58 3.15 1.39 19.45
N GLU A 59 4.16 1.99 20.09
CA GLU A 59 3.98 3.16 20.95
C GLU A 59 3.70 4.38 20.07
N GLN A 60 2.43 4.76 20.01
CA GLN A 60 1.99 5.85 19.16
C GLN A 60 2.21 7.21 19.80
N ALA A 61 2.57 8.19 18.98
CA ALA A 61 2.68 9.60 19.35
C ALA A 61 1.76 10.45 18.47
N ARG A 62 1.56 11.70 18.86
CA ARG A 62 0.85 12.65 18.00
C ARG A 62 1.65 12.89 16.72
N PRO A 63 1.02 12.90 15.54
CA PRO A 63 1.69 13.25 14.30
C PRO A 63 2.42 14.58 14.40
N SER A 64 3.63 14.64 13.84
CA SER A 64 4.44 15.85 13.77
C SER A 64 5.12 15.99 12.42
N ALA A 65 5.40 17.23 12.01
CA ALA A 65 6.10 17.49 10.75
C ALA A 65 7.49 16.83 10.64
N PRO A 66 8.33 16.83 11.69
CA PRO A 66 9.60 16.10 11.66
C PRO A 66 9.41 14.59 11.49
N ALA A 67 8.48 13.96 12.23
CA ALA A 67 8.21 12.54 12.13
C ALA A 67 7.67 12.16 10.74
N ALA A 68 6.77 12.95 10.17
CA ALA A 68 6.25 12.76 8.82
C ALA A 68 7.37 12.85 7.76
N ARG A 69 8.28 13.82 7.89
CA ARG A 69 9.42 13.95 6.99
C ARG A 69 10.39 12.77 7.12
N ALA A 70 10.68 12.32 8.33
CA ALA A 70 11.50 11.13 8.57
C ALA A 70 10.86 9.87 7.97
N PHE A 71 9.54 9.71 8.13
CA PHE A 71 8.79 8.62 7.53
C PHE A 71 8.87 8.65 5.98
N GLY A 72 8.72 9.82 5.36
CA GLY A 72 8.85 9.95 3.90
C GLY A 72 10.22 9.48 3.39
N ALA A 73 11.31 9.88 4.05
CA ALA A 73 12.66 9.42 3.70
C ALA A 73 12.81 7.90 3.88
N ALA A 74 12.25 7.35 4.95
CA ALA A 74 12.27 5.91 5.22
C ALA A 74 11.44 5.12 4.20
N LEU A 75 10.26 5.61 3.81
CA LEU A 75 9.41 5.01 2.77
C LEU A 75 10.15 4.95 1.42
N ARG A 76 10.89 6.01 1.07
CA ARG A 76 11.74 5.98 -0.12
C ARG A 76 12.77 4.85 -0.06
N THR A 77 13.42 4.65 1.08
CA THR A 77 14.38 3.54 1.25
C THR A 77 13.70 2.17 1.04
N VAL A 78 12.47 2.00 1.53
CA VAL A 78 11.70 0.77 1.32
C VAL A 78 11.39 0.57 -0.18
N HIS A 79 10.94 1.60 -0.88
CA HIS A 79 10.65 1.53 -2.31
C HIS A 79 11.90 1.25 -3.15
N GLU A 80 13.03 1.90 -2.84
CA GLU A 80 14.31 1.72 -3.54
C GLU A 80 14.94 0.34 -3.35
N ALA A 81 14.51 -0.44 -2.35
CA ALA A 81 14.90 -1.84 -2.21
C ALA A 81 14.42 -2.71 -3.38
N GLY A 82 13.44 -2.22 -4.15
CA GLY A 82 12.99 -2.83 -5.38
C GLY A 82 12.22 -4.13 -5.21
N ALA A 83 11.71 -4.63 -6.35
CA ALA A 83 11.03 -5.91 -6.49
C ALA A 83 11.46 -6.60 -7.78
N PRO A 84 11.28 -7.94 -7.91
CA PRO A 84 11.69 -8.67 -9.11
C PRO A 84 10.89 -8.29 -10.37
N ALA A 85 9.59 -7.97 -10.20
CA ALA A 85 8.68 -7.55 -11.26
C ALA A 85 7.51 -6.76 -10.66
N PHE A 86 6.72 -6.09 -11.48
CA PHE A 86 5.41 -5.59 -11.07
C PHE A 86 4.50 -6.78 -10.77
N GLY A 87 3.66 -6.69 -9.73
CA GLY A 87 2.82 -7.81 -9.30
C GLY A 87 3.57 -8.97 -8.64
N ALA A 88 4.89 -8.93 -8.51
CA ALA A 88 5.60 -9.95 -7.76
C ALA A 88 5.19 -9.95 -6.28
N PRO A 89 4.77 -11.08 -5.70
CA PRO A 89 4.43 -11.19 -4.29
C PRO A 89 5.68 -11.01 -3.40
N PRO A 90 5.49 -10.82 -2.08
CA PRO A 90 6.58 -10.87 -1.13
C PRO A 90 7.42 -12.15 -1.27
N ALA A 91 8.73 -12.03 -1.17
CA ALA A 91 9.64 -13.16 -1.37
C ALA A 91 9.29 -14.36 -0.46
N GLY A 92 9.13 -15.54 -1.06
CA GLY A 92 8.76 -16.78 -0.38
C GLY A 92 7.26 -16.92 -0.05
N TRP A 93 6.40 -16.02 -0.52
CA TRP A 93 4.96 -16.15 -0.43
C TRP A 93 4.37 -16.67 -1.75
N GLU A 94 3.63 -17.79 -1.68
CA GLU A 94 3.00 -18.47 -2.83
C GLU A 94 1.45 -18.50 -2.71
N GLY A 95 0.90 -17.96 -1.62
CA GLY A 95 -0.55 -17.90 -1.39
C GLY A 95 -1.20 -16.67 -2.06
N ALA A 96 -2.51 -16.52 -1.83
CA ALA A 96 -3.29 -15.41 -2.32
C ALA A 96 -2.79 -14.06 -1.77
N ASN A 97 -2.97 -12.99 -2.55
CA ASN A 97 -2.75 -11.61 -2.12
C ASN A 97 -4.09 -10.95 -1.80
N PHE A 98 -4.10 -10.04 -0.82
CA PHE A 98 -5.32 -9.39 -0.36
C PHE A 98 -5.12 -7.88 -0.25
N ILE A 99 -6.19 -7.12 -0.57
CA ILE A 99 -6.37 -5.73 -0.17
C ILE A 99 -7.52 -5.65 0.81
N GLY A 100 -7.23 -5.36 2.07
CA GLY A 100 -8.20 -5.53 3.15
C GLY A 100 -8.71 -6.98 3.21
N ARG A 101 -10.01 -7.18 2.90
CA ARG A 101 -10.65 -8.52 2.87
C ARG A 101 -10.86 -9.09 1.48
N VAL A 102 -10.46 -8.35 0.47
CA VAL A 102 -10.69 -8.73 -0.93
C VAL A 102 -9.43 -9.33 -1.51
N GLU A 103 -9.56 -10.49 -2.12
CA GLU A 103 -8.48 -11.11 -2.87
C GLU A 103 -8.21 -10.34 -4.15
N GLN A 104 -6.95 -10.16 -4.49
CA GLN A 104 -6.53 -9.49 -5.72
C GLN A 104 -5.44 -10.30 -6.44
N PRO A 105 -5.41 -10.27 -7.77
CA PRO A 105 -4.35 -10.91 -8.55
C PRO A 105 -2.96 -10.37 -8.13
N CYS A 106 -1.95 -11.23 -8.13
CA CYS A 106 -0.58 -10.84 -7.76
C CYS A 106 0.42 -11.69 -8.55
N GLU A 107 0.41 -11.52 -9.86
CA GLU A 107 1.23 -12.27 -10.80
C GLU A 107 2.33 -11.37 -11.37
N PRO A 108 3.60 -11.85 -11.43
CA PRO A 108 4.68 -11.07 -12.01
C PRO A 108 4.40 -10.62 -13.45
N CYS A 109 4.65 -9.32 -13.71
CA CYS A 109 4.46 -8.68 -15.00
C CYS A 109 5.63 -7.73 -15.28
N GLU A 110 6.09 -7.66 -16.54
CA GLU A 110 7.19 -6.78 -16.94
C GLU A 110 6.72 -5.33 -17.15
N SER A 111 5.49 -5.14 -17.64
CA SER A 111 4.89 -3.83 -17.89
C SER A 111 4.12 -3.33 -16.68
N TRP A 112 4.47 -2.13 -16.19
CA TRP A 112 3.70 -1.52 -15.13
C TRP A 112 2.27 -1.19 -15.55
N GLY A 113 2.09 -0.62 -16.75
CA GLY A 113 0.76 -0.24 -17.25
C GLY A 113 -0.17 -1.45 -17.39
N GLU A 114 0.33 -2.57 -17.91
CA GLU A 114 -0.43 -3.82 -18.01
C GLU A 114 -0.78 -4.36 -16.61
N PHE A 115 0.20 -4.49 -15.71
CA PHE A 115 -0.02 -4.93 -14.34
C PHE A 115 -1.07 -4.07 -13.63
N TYR A 116 -0.92 -2.74 -13.70
CA TYR A 116 -1.78 -1.82 -12.98
C TYR A 116 -3.22 -1.86 -13.49
N ALA A 117 -3.41 -1.90 -14.81
CA ALA A 117 -4.73 -2.02 -15.41
C ALA A 117 -5.38 -3.37 -15.10
N GLU A 118 -4.71 -4.48 -15.44
CA GLU A 118 -5.32 -5.80 -15.44
C GLU A 118 -5.39 -6.45 -14.04
N GLN A 119 -4.44 -6.13 -13.16
CA GLN A 119 -4.39 -6.78 -11.85
C GLN A 119 -4.78 -5.85 -10.69
N ARG A 120 -4.84 -4.52 -10.90
CA ARG A 120 -5.14 -3.57 -9.83
C ARG A 120 -6.45 -2.81 -10.04
N VAL A 121 -6.80 -2.44 -11.26
CA VAL A 121 -8.00 -1.62 -11.49
C VAL A 121 -9.17 -2.47 -11.99
N LEU A 122 -9.01 -3.16 -13.10
CA LEU A 122 -10.10 -3.87 -13.80
C LEU A 122 -10.79 -4.96 -12.98
N PRO A 123 -10.11 -5.74 -12.09
CA PRO A 123 -10.77 -6.75 -11.26
C PRO A 123 -11.86 -6.21 -10.33
N PHE A 124 -11.84 -4.90 -10.04
CA PHE A 124 -12.79 -4.24 -9.13
C PHE A 124 -13.88 -3.44 -9.85
N VAL A 125 -13.95 -3.49 -11.16
CA VAL A 125 -14.81 -2.61 -11.97
C VAL A 125 -16.10 -3.30 -12.46
N ASP A 126 -16.09 -4.62 -12.64
CA ASP A 126 -17.17 -5.36 -13.31
C ASP A 126 -18.56 -5.22 -12.65
N GLY A 127 -18.66 -5.04 -11.35
CA GLY A 127 -19.93 -4.86 -10.64
C GLY A 127 -20.43 -3.42 -10.58
N LEU A 128 -19.70 -2.44 -11.14
CA LEU A 128 -20.04 -1.02 -11.08
C LEU A 128 -21.03 -0.60 -12.17
N PRO A 129 -21.68 0.58 -12.07
CA PRO A 129 -22.54 1.11 -13.13
C PRO A 129 -21.81 1.24 -14.48
N GLN A 130 -22.51 0.99 -15.61
CA GLN A 130 -21.89 0.97 -16.94
C GLN A 130 -21.13 2.26 -17.30
N GLY A 131 -21.62 3.44 -16.88
CA GLY A 131 -20.93 4.71 -17.11
C GLY A 131 -19.56 4.76 -16.42
N VAL A 132 -19.49 4.30 -15.16
CA VAL A 132 -18.24 4.20 -14.39
C VAL A 132 -17.31 3.19 -15.04
N GLN A 133 -17.81 2.00 -15.37
CA GLN A 133 -17.02 0.98 -16.05
C GLN A 133 -16.41 1.52 -17.35
N GLY A 134 -17.20 2.20 -18.19
CA GLY A 134 -16.77 2.68 -19.50
C GLY A 134 -15.57 3.63 -19.42
N ILE A 135 -15.63 4.64 -18.55
CA ILE A 135 -14.55 5.62 -18.41
C ILE A 135 -13.29 5.03 -17.77
N VAL A 136 -13.46 4.14 -16.77
CA VAL A 136 -12.33 3.47 -16.11
C VAL A 136 -11.62 2.54 -17.08
N ARG A 137 -12.35 1.75 -17.88
CA ARG A 137 -11.76 0.90 -18.94
C ARG A 137 -10.99 1.72 -19.97
N GLN A 138 -11.51 2.88 -20.39
CA GLN A 138 -10.79 3.78 -21.30
C GLN A 138 -9.48 4.28 -20.67
N ALA A 139 -9.49 4.64 -19.38
CA ALA A 139 -8.28 5.03 -18.67
C ALA A 139 -7.28 3.87 -18.59
N CYS A 140 -7.72 2.65 -18.29
CA CYS A 140 -6.88 1.46 -18.26
C CYS A 140 -6.23 1.18 -19.63
N GLU A 141 -6.97 1.27 -20.73
CA GLU A 141 -6.39 1.11 -22.08
C GLU A 141 -5.34 2.18 -22.40
N ALA A 142 -5.58 3.43 -22.01
CA ALA A 142 -4.61 4.51 -22.18
C ALA A 142 -3.34 4.29 -21.32
N ILE A 143 -3.49 3.79 -20.10
CA ILE A 143 -2.36 3.44 -19.20
C ILE A 143 -1.53 2.30 -19.81
N LYS A 144 -2.17 1.26 -20.36
CA LYS A 144 -1.48 0.14 -21.02
C LYS A 144 -0.73 0.58 -22.26
N ALA A 145 -1.26 1.53 -23.01
CA ALA A 145 -0.68 2.02 -24.25
C ALA A 145 0.49 3.00 -24.03
N ALA A 146 0.62 3.56 -22.85
CA ALA A 146 1.68 4.51 -22.51
C ALA A 146 3.00 3.80 -22.18
N ASP A 147 4.11 4.48 -22.45
CA ASP A 147 5.44 4.03 -22.06
C ASP A 147 5.79 4.58 -20.65
N TRP A 148 6.22 3.69 -19.76
CA TRP A 148 6.49 4.01 -18.37
C TRP A 148 7.94 3.68 -18.02
N ASP A 149 8.77 4.73 -17.90
CA ASP A 149 10.15 4.60 -17.41
C ASP A 149 10.17 4.48 -15.88
N VAL A 150 9.77 3.30 -15.37
CA VAL A 150 9.71 2.99 -13.94
C VAL A 150 10.20 1.57 -13.70
N LYS A 151 10.92 1.39 -12.60
CA LYS A 151 11.33 0.06 -12.11
C LYS A 151 10.39 -0.43 -11.03
N PRO A 152 10.16 -1.75 -10.91
CA PRO A 152 9.37 -2.30 -9.82
C PRO A 152 9.95 -1.92 -8.46
N ALA A 153 9.16 -1.22 -7.66
CA ALA A 153 9.47 -0.86 -6.29
C ALA A 153 8.83 -1.86 -5.32
N ARG A 154 9.38 -1.98 -4.13
CA ARG A 154 8.80 -2.71 -3.02
C ARG A 154 7.77 -1.80 -2.36
N ILE A 155 6.47 -2.00 -2.63
CA ILE A 155 5.41 -1.14 -2.10
C ILE A 155 4.60 -1.80 -1.01
N HIS A 156 4.00 -0.99 -0.15
CA HIS A 156 3.05 -1.41 0.87
C HIS A 156 1.73 -1.87 0.24
N GLY A 157 1.24 -1.18 -0.79
CA GLY A 157 0.07 -1.53 -1.59
C GLY A 157 -1.29 -1.19 -0.98
N ASP A 158 -1.35 -0.83 0.31
CA ASP A 158 -2.53 -0.33 1.04
C ASP A 158 -2.13 0.77 2.03
N LEU A 159 -1.33 1.75 1.59
CA LEU A 159 -0.73 2.76 2.46
C LEU A 159 -1.62 4.00 2.61
N TRP A 160 -2.70 3.89 3.37
CA TRP A 160 -3.54 5.00 3.75
C TRP A 160 -3.30 5.44 5.20
N ALA A 161 -3.88 6.56 5.63
CA ALA A 161 -3.65 7.15 6.96
C ALA A 161 -3.87 6.17 8.13
N GLY A 162 -4.81 5.21 8.00
CA GLY A 162 -5.09 4.20 9.03
C GLY A 162 -4.00 3.13 9.16
N ASN A 163 -3.17 2.94 8.15
CA ASN A 163 -2.08 1.97 8.13
C ASN A 163 -0.71 2.59 8.43
N VAL A 164 -0.71 3.86 8.92
CA VAL A 164 0.48 4.60 9.33
C VAL A 164 0.35 5.04 10.78
N LEU A 165 1.10 4.40 11.68
CA LEU A 165 1.10 4.70 13.10
C LEU A 165 2.28 5.63 13.42
N PHE A 166 2.00 6.91 13.69
CA PHE A 166 3.04 7.87 14.06
C PHE A 166 3.67 7.53 15.41
N THR A 167 4.99 7.62 15.47
CA THR A 167 5.82 7.52 16.67
C THR A 167 6.44 8.88 16.97
N ALA A 168 7.25 8.98 18.02
CA ALA A 168 7.93 10.24 18.39
C ALA A 168 8.80 10.79 17.22
N ASP A 169 9.51 9.91 16.51
CA ASP A 169 10.55 10.28 15.57
C ASP A 169 10.22 9.97 14.10
N SER A 170 9.19 9.11 13.84
CA SER A 170 8.83 8.65 12.51
C SER A 170 7.39 8.13 12.47
N ALA A 171 7.10 7.15 11.63
CA ALA A 171 5.89 6.35 11.66
C ALA A 171 6.19 4.88 11.29
N VAL A 172 5.27 3.98 11.63
CA VAL A 172 5.37 2.54 11.41
C VAL A 172 4.20 2.09 10.55
N MET A 173 4.49 1.34 9.51
CA MET A 173 3.51 0.74 8.60
C MET A 173 2.95 -0.55 9.18
N ILE A 174 1.63 -0.74 9.00
CA ILE A 174 0.88 -1.93 9.39
C ILE A 174 -0.04 -2.36 8.25
N ASP A 175 -0.56 -3.58 8.27
CA ASP A 175 -1.64 -4.08 7.40
C ASP A 175 -1.36 -3.95 5.88
N PRO A 176 -0.21 -4.40 5.36
CA PRO A 176 0.13 -4.23 3.96
C PRO A 176 -0.62 -5.21 3.03
N ALA A 177 -0.83 -4.76 1.80
CA ALA A 177 -1.10 -5.57 0.60
C ALA A 177 0.16 -5.66 -0.28
N ALA A 178 1.30 -6.00 0.30
CA ALA A 178 2.63 -5.79 -0.27
C ALA A 178 2.87 -6.57 -1.56
N HIS A 179 3.48 -5.90 -2.53
CA HIS A 179 3.85 -6.46 -3.83
C HIS A 179 4.84 -5.54 -4.58
N GLY A 180 5.39 -6.03 -5.67
CA GLY A 180 6.13 -5.20 -6.61
C GLY A 180 5.19 -4.22 -7.34
N GLY A 181 5.42 -2.91 -7.22
CA GLY A 181 4.54 -1.91 -7.79
C GLY A 181 5.24 -0.61 -8.17
N HIS A 182 4.44 0.41 -8.51
CA HIS A 182 4.95 1.75 -8.73
C HIS A 182 5.03 2.51 -7.39
N PRO A 183 6.17 3.13 -7.05
CA PRO A 183 6.36 3.75 -5.73
C PRO A 183 5.34 4.87 -5.43
N TRP A 184 4.86 5.57 -6.45
CA TRP A 184 3.89 6.65 -6.28
C TRP A 184 2.49 6.17 -5.91
N THR A 185 2.19 4.87 -6.04
CA THR A 185 0.90 4.31 -5.62
C THR A 185 0.69 4.46 -4.12
N ASP A 186 1.72 4.18 -3.31
CA ASP A 186 1.66 4.39 -1.86
C ASP A 186 1.51 5.87 -1.50
N LEU A 187 2.23 6.77 -2.17
CA LEU A 187 2.12 8.21 -1.94
C LEU A 187 0.71 8.74 -2.27
N ALA A 188 0.15 8.34 -3.41
CA ALA A 188 -1.19 8.76 -3.83
C ALA A 188 -2.29 8.23 -2.90
N MET A 189 -2.08 7.08 -2.27
CA MET A 189 -3.01 6.54 -1.30
C MET A 189 -2.95 7.25 0.05
N LEU A 190 -1.76 7.70 0.48
CA LEU A 190 -1.60 8.57 1.65
C LEU A 190 -2.39 9.88 1.51
N GLU A 191 -2.45 10.44 0.30
CA GLU A 191 -3.21 11.66 0.00
C GLU A 191 -4.72 11.42 0.03
N LEU A 192 -5.17 10.34 -0.60
CA LEU A 192 -6.59 10.06 -0.85
C LEU A 192 -7.45 10.11 0.42
N PHE A 193 -6.90 9.68 1.55
CA PHE A 193 -7.60 9.61 2.84
C PHE A 193 -7.03 10.57 3.90
N GLY A 194 -6.29 11.58 3.48
CA GLY A 194 -5.92 12.71 4.33
C GLY A 194 -4.91 12.38 5.43
N THR A 195 -3.75 11.82 5.07
CA THR A 195 -2.68 11.55 6.03
C THR A 195 -2.14 12.85 6.66
N PRO A 196 -1.98 12.92 7.98
CA PRO A 196 -1.42 14.10 8.64
C PRO A 196 -0.03 14.46 8.12
N PHE A 197 0.22 15.74 7.89
CA PHE A 197 1.51 16.27 7.39
C PHE A 197 1.95 15.65 6.05
N TYR A 198 1.02 15.34 5.16
CA TYR A 198 1.30 14.71 3.87
C TYR A 198 2.40 15.42 3.08
N GLU A 199 2.39 16.76 3.01
CA GLU A 199 3.42 17.57 2.35
C GLU A 199 4.83 17.33 2.93
N GLU A 200 4.93 17.06 4.25
CA GLU A 200 6.20 16.74 4.87
C GLU A 200 6.66 15.33 4.54
N ILE A 201 5.71 14.39 4.36
CA ILE A 201 6.02 13.05 3.84
C ILE A 201 6.59 13.18 2.41
N LEU A 202 5.94 13.94 1.52
CA LEU A 202 6.44 14.17 0.16
C LEU A 202 7.82 14.82 0.13
N ARG A 203 8.06 15.81 1.00
CA ARG A 203 9.38 16.46 1.11
C ARG A 203 10.46 15.48 1.58
N GLY A 204 10.16 14.67 2.59
CA GLY A 204 11.06 13.64 3.08
C GLY A 204 11.36 12.57 2.05
N TYR A 205 10.34 12.16 1.33
CA TYR A 205 10.44 11.21 0.22
C TYR A 205 11.25 11.76 -0.96
N GLY A 206 11.20 13.07 -1.18
CA GLY A 206 11.79 13.73 -2.35
C GLY A 206 10.96 13.49 -3.61
N ALA A 207 9.62 13.52 -3.47
CA ALA A 207 8.71 13.38 -4.60
C ALA A 207 8.97 14.49 -5.64
N PRO A 208 9.09 14.14 -6.93
CA PRO A 208 9.29 15.14 -7.98
C PRO A 208 8.00 15.92 -8.23
N LYS A 209 8.12 17.14 -8.80
CA LYS A 209 6.96 18.03 -9.03
C LYS A 209 5.92 17.42 -9.97
N GLU A 210 6.35 16.65 -10.94
CA GLU A 210 5.47 15.96 -11.88
C GLU A 210 4.59 14.88 -11.22
N TYR A 211 4.91 14.45 -10.00
CA TYR A 211 4.11 13.48 -9.24
C TYR A 211 2.64 13.91 -9.13
N GLU A 212 2.38 15.19 -8.84
CA GLU A 212 1.02 15.72 -8.65
C GLU A 212 0.10 15.45 -9.86
N LYS A 213 0.66 15.54 -11.07
CA LYS A 213 -0.07 15.22 -12.31
C LYS A 213 -0.59 13.79 -12.34
N TRP A 214 0.13 12.85 -11.75
CA TRP A 214 -0.13 11.41 -11.82
C TRP A 214 -0.91 10.85 -10.63
N VAL A 215 -1.16 11.66 -9.60
CA VAL A 215 -1.94 11.24 -8.41
C VAL A 215 -3.28 10.62 -8.77
N PRO A 216 -4.13 11.22 -9.64
CA PRO A 216 -5.42 10.64 -9.98
C PRO A 216 -5.32 9.23 -10.58
N MET A 217 -4.30 9.00 -11.40
CA MET A 217 -4.04 7.70 -12.00
C MET A 217 -3.72 6.64 -10.93
N HIS A 218 -2.82 6.94 -9.99
CA HIS A 218 -2.47 6.03 -8.90
C HIS A 218 -3.60 5.82 -7.88
N GLN A 219 -4.60 6.70 -7.85
CA GLN A 219 -5.80 6.57 -7.02
C GLN A 219 -6.89 5.69 -7.66
N LEU A 220 -6.77 5.29 -8.94
CA LEU A 220 -7.79 4.44 -9.60
C LEU A 220 -7.99 3.12 -8.87
N HIS A 221 -6.91 2.44 -8.45
CA HIS A 221 -7.01 1.17 -7.73
C HIS A 221 -7.73 1.29 -6.39
N PRO A 222 -7.29 2.12 -5.42
CA PRO A 222 -7.99 2.25 -4.15
C PRO A 222 -9.44 2.74 -4.32
N LEU A 223 -9.72 3.63 -5.28
CA LEU A 223 -11.07 4.08 -5.56
C LEU A 223 -11.94 2.97 -6.16
N ALA A 224 -11.40 2.13 -7.05
CA ALA A 224 -12.14 0.98 -7.62
C ALA A 224 -12.46 -0.06 -6.53
N VAL A 225 -11.49 -0.39 -5.66
CA VAL A 225 -11.71 -1.26 -4.50
C VAL A 225 -12.82 -0.70 -3.60
N HIS A 226 -12.77 0.59 -3.26
CA HIS A 226 -13.78 1.23 -2.43
C HIS A 226 -15.14 1.33 -3.12
N ALA A 227 -15.19 1.60 -4.42
CA ALA A 227 -16.42 1.61 -5.20
C ALA A 227 -17.12 0.23 -5.18
N MET A 228 -16.35 -0.85 -5.31
CA MET A 228 -16.87 -2.21 -5.22
C MET A 228 -17.32 -2.60 -3.81
N THR A 229 -16.55 -2.22 -2.78
CA THR A 229 -16.77 -2.68 -1.39
C THR A 229 -17.68 -1.78 -0.56
N HIS A 230 -17.68 -0.47 -0.82
CA HIS A 230 -18.43 0.55 -0.06
C HIS A 230 -19.51 1.26 -0.89
N GLY A 231 -19.55 1.03 -2.22
CA GLY A 231 -20.66 1.42 -3.09
C GLY A 231 -20.64 2.88 -3.58
N PRO A 232 -21.85 3.50 -3.80
CA PRO A 232 -22.02 4.66 -4.67
C PRO A 232 -21.24 5.92 -4.29
N ALA A 233 -20.86 6.10 -3.02
CA ALA A 233 -20.09 7.27 -2.59
C ALA A 233 -18.74 7.40 -3.33
N TYR A 234 -18.19 6.29 -3.86
CA TYR A 234 -16.91 6.26 -4.55
C TYR A 234 -17.00 6.27 -6.08
N TYR A 235 -18.22 6.22 -6.66
CA TYR A 235 -18.38 6.20 -8.12
C TYR A 235 -17.92 7.51 -8.77
N ALA A 236 -18.40 8.66 -8.27
CA ALA A 236 -17.99 9.96 -8.80
C ALA A 236 -16.50 10.27 -8.60
N PRO A 237 -15.88 10.01 -7.43
CA PRO A 237 -14.42 10.11 -7.29
C PRO A 237 -13.65 9.23 -8.27
N LEU A 238 -14.07 7.98 -8.50
CA LEU A 238 -13.44 7.06 -9.45
C LEU A 238 -13.56 7.57 -10.91
N GLU A 239 -14.74 8.02 -11.32
CA GLU A 239 -14.94 8.64 -12.65
C GLU A 239 -14.06 9.86 -12.83
N GLN A 240 -13.96 10.72 -11.83
CA GLN A 240 -13.13 11.92 -11.89
C GLN A 240 -11.65 11.54 -12.03
N ALA A 241 -11.16 10.60 -11.23
CA ALA A 241 -9.79 10.10 -11.33
C ALA A 241 -9.50 9.53 -12.74
N ALA A 242 -10.44 8.77 -13.32
CA ALA A 242 -10.30 8.23 -14.68
C ALA A 242 -10.23 9.33 -15.75
N ARG A 243 -11.08 10.37 -15.65
CA ARG A 243 -11.04 11.54 -16.57
C ARG A 243 -9.73 12.30 -16.47
N SER A 244 -9.28 12.60 -15.23
CA SER A 244 -8.02 13.29 -15.00
C SER A 244 -6.83 12.47 -15.52
N THR A 245 -6.88 11.13 -15.39
CA THR A 245 -5.87 10.22 -15.97
C THR A 245 -5.81 10.34 -17.49
N LEU A 246 -6.98 10.30 -18.16
CA LEU A 246 -7.06 10.46 -19.61
C LEU A 246 -6.58 11.82 -20.10
N GLU A 247 -6.82 12.89 -19.33
CA GLU A 247 -6.31 14.23 -19.62
C GLU A 247 -4.78 14.30 -19.45
N ALA A 248 -4.23 13.66 -18.41
CA ALA A 248 -2.80 13.63 -18.15
C ALA A 248 -2.01 12.85 -19.21
N LEU A 249 -2.64 11.86 -19.87
CA LEU A 249 -2.02 11.01 -20.89
C LEU A 249 -2.10 11.57 -22.32
N ARG A 250 -2.79 12.70 -22.54
CA ARG A 250 -2.85 13.40 -23.84
C ARG A 250 -1.62 14.27 -24.05
#